data_fc9e78f186c9dd9c1c97b0fb1af6ec19
#
_entry.id   fc9e78f186c9dd9c1c97b0fb1af6ec19
#
_cell.length_a   1.000
_cell.length_b   1.000
_cell.length_c   1.000
_cell.angle_alpha   90.00
_cell.angle_beta   90.00
_cell.angle_gamma   90.00
#
_symmetry.space_group_name_H-M   'P 1'
#
loop_
_entity.id
_entity.type
_entity.pdbx_description
1 polymer ?
#
loop_
_entity_poly.entity_id
_entity_poly.type
_entity_poly.pdbx_seq_one_letter_code
_entity_poly.pdbx_strand_id
1 'polypeptide(L)'
;DKAGAPYILHPLRLLLAVDAPTDRIVAVLHDVVEDTPWTLEALRKEGFSEEVVAALDALTKRPGEAYDAFIERVAANPIARRVKRADLADNLDLRRLPAVTEADCARLARYRAALARLG
;
A
#
# COMPACT_ATOMS: atom_id res chain seq x y z
N ASP A 1 8.06 -9.50 -4.20
CA ASP A 1 8.75 -9.06 -2.99
C ASP A 1 10.23 -8.83 -3.29
N LYS A 2 10.76 -7.68 -2.89
CA LYS A 2 12.13 -7.26 -3.20
C LYS A 2 13.19 -8.05 -2.43
N ALA A 3 12.79 -8.79 -1.42
CA ALA A 3 13.67 -9.65 -0.64
C ALA A 3 13.82 -11.06 -1.22
N GLY A 4 13.16 -11.34 -2.34
CA GLY A 4 13.19 -12.66 -2.96
C GLY A 4 12.20 -13.66 -2.38
N ALA A 5 11.42 -13.30 -1.37
CA ALA A 5 10.34 -14.13 -0.85
C ALA A 5 9.17 -14.16 -1.86
N PRO A 6 8.31 -15.20 -1.81
CA PRO A 6 7.12 -15.21 -2.67
C PRO A 6 6.27 -13.96 -2.48
N TYR A 7 5.90 -13.32 -3.58
CA TYR A 7 5.17 -12.07 -3.56
C TYR A 7 3.85 -12.16 -2.78
N ILE A 8 3.19 -13.32 -2.82
CA ILE A 8 1.92 -13.52 -2.13
C ILE A 8 2.01 -13.30 -0.61
N LEU A 9 3.21 -13.41 -0.02
CA LEU A 9 3.39 -13.22 1.42
C LEU A 9 3.14 -11.77 1.84
N HIS A 10 3.43 -10.78 0.98
CA HIS A 10 3.21 -9.37 1.29
C HIS A 10 1.73 -9.04 1.51
N PRO A 11 0.81 -9.31 0.55
CA PRO A 11 -0.61 -9.06 0.80
C PRO A 11 -1.18 -9.89 1.96
N LEU A 12 -0.67 -11.09 2.21
CA LEU A 12 -1.11 -11.89 3.35
C LEU A 12 -0.68 -11.25 4.68
N ARG A 13 0.54 -10.70 4.76
CA ARG A 13 0.99 -9.99 5.96
C ARG A 13 0.16 -8.73 6.20
N LEU A 14 -0.18 -8.00 5.14
CA LEU A 14 -1.05 -6.83 5.26
C LEU A 14 -2.45 -7.20 5.74
N LEU A 15 -3.00 -8.29 5.21
CA LEU A 15 -4.29 -8.81 5.62
C LEU A 15 -4.33 -9.10 7.12
N LEU A 16 -3.26 -9.69 7.65
CA LEU A 16 -3.14 -10.02 9.07
C LEU A 16 -2.86 -8.79 9.95
N ALA A 17 -2.34 -7.72 9.37
CA ALA A 17 -1.97 -6.49 10.09
C ALA A 17 -3.14 -5.53 10.29
N VAL A 18 -4.27 -5.75 9.61
CA VAL A 18 -5.47 -4.92 9.73
C VAL A 18 -6.66 -5.76 10.17
N ASP A 19 -7.58 -5.16 10.92
CA ASP A 19 -8.66 -5.89 11.58
C ASP A 19 -10.02 -5.73 10.87
N ALA A 20 -10.34 -4.53 10.43
CA ALA A 20 -11.65 -4.25 9.85
C ALA A 20 -11.83 -4.98 8.50
N PRO A 21 -13.00 -5.59 8.23
CA PRO A 21 -13.24 -6.29 6.96
C PRO A 21 -13.00 -5.42 5.73
N THR A 22 -13.42 -4.17 5.74
CA THR A 22 -13.20 -3.24 4.62
C THR A 22 -11.71 -2.97 4.41
N ASP A 23 -10.95 -2.78 5.50
CA ASP A 23 -9.50 -2.59 5.43
C ASP A 23 -8.82 -3.82 4.82
N ARG A 24 -9.29 -5.02 5.16
CA ARG A 24 -8.75 -6.28 4.62
C ARG A 24 -9.00 -6.41 3.12
N ILE A 25 -10.18 -6.04 2.66
CA ILE A 25 -10.50 -6.04 1.23
C ILE A 25 -9.56 -5.09 0.49
N VAL A 26 -9.40 -3.87 0.99
CA VAL A 26 -8.51 -2.87 0.40
C VAL A 26 -7.05 -3.34 0.42
N ALA A 27 -6.60 -3.94 1.52
CA ALA A 27 -5.24 -4.46 1.63
C ALA A 27 -4.93 -5.52 0.58
N VAL A 28 -5.89 -6.40 0.29
CA VAL A 28 -5.72 -7.43 -0.74
C VAL A 28 -5.75 -6.83 -2.14
N LEU A 29 -6.65 -5.87 -2.39
CA LEU A 29 -6.90 -5.34 -3.73
C LEU A 29 -5.93 -4.24 -4.17
N HIS A 30 -5.22 -3.58 -3.25
CA HIS A 30 -4.43 -2.41 -3.66
C HIS A 30 -3.33 -2.75 -4.67
N ASP A 31 -2.72 -3.92 -4.58
CA ASP A 31 -1.72 -4.37 -5.55
C ASP A 31 -2.34 -4.80 -6.87
N VAL A 32 -3.60 -5.26 -6.84
CA VAL A 32 -4.31 -5.65 -8.05
C VAL A 32 -4.42 -4.45 -9.01
N VAL A 33 -4.75 -3.28 -8.48
CA VAL A 33 -4.87 -2.06 -9.30
C VAL A 33 -3.50 -1.60 -9.80
N GLU A 34 -2.44 -1.73 -8.99
CA GLU A 34 -1.09 -1.32 -9.37
C GLU A 34 -0.44 -2.27 -10.39
N ASP A 35 -0.61 -3.57 -10.18
CA ASP A 35 0.19 -4.59 -10.86
C ASP A 35 -0.54 -5.33 -11.97
N THR A 36 -1.82 -5.07 -12.18
CA THR A 36 -2.63 -5.74 -13.20
C THR A 36 -3.41 -4.72 -14.03
N PRO A 37 -4.00 -5.14 -15.17
CA PRO A 37 -4.86 -4.26 -15.99
C PRO A 37 -6.19 -3.90 -15.33
N TRP A 38 -6.53 -4.45 -14.16
CA TRP A 38 -7.78 -4.12 -13.48
C TRP A 38 -7.83 -2.65 -13.12
N THR A 39 -8.96 -2.01 -13.40
CA THR A 39 -9.19 -0.60 -13.12
C THR A 39 -10.16 -0.43 -11.97
N LEU A 40 -10.18 0.77 -11.37
CA LEU A 40 -11.16 1.11 -10.34
C LEU A 40 -12.59 0.99 -10.87
N GLU A 41 -12.80 1.38 -12.12
CA GLU A 41 -14.12 1.27 -12.75
C GLU A 41 -14.56 -0.19 -12.90
N ALA A 42 -13.63 -1.08 -13.27
CA ALA A 42 -13.93 -2.51 -13.36
C ALA A 42 -14.29 -3.09 -12.00
N LEU A 43 -13.60 -2.69 -10.94
CA LEU A 43 -13.92 -3.13 -9.57
C LEU A 43 -15.28 -2.60 -9.12
N ARG A 44 -15.62 -1.36 -9.48
CA ARG A 44 -16.93 -0.80 -9.19
C ARG A 44 -18.04 -1.61 -9.85
N LYS A 45 -17.84 -2.03 -11.11
CA LYS A 45 -18.79 -2.86 -11.85
C LYS A 45 -18.94 -4.26 -11.26
N GLU A 46 -17.89 -4.78 -10.63
CA GLU A 46 -17.95 -6.08 -9.95
C GLU A 46 -18.70 -6.01 -8.61
N GLY A 47 -19.11 -4.83 -8.18
CA GLY A 47 -19.93 -4.67 -6.98
C GLY A 47 -19.18 -4.25 -5.73
N PHE A 48 -17.91 -3.89 -5.82
CA PHE A 48 -17.20 -3.33 -4.68
C PHE A 48 -17.78 -1.97 -4.31
N SER A 49 -17.86 -1.70 -3.00
CA SER A 49 -18.46 -0.47 -2.52
C SER A 49 -17.65 0.77 -2.90
N GLU A 50 -18.30 1.94 -2.94
CA GLU A 50 -17.61 3.20 -3.18
C GLU A 50 -16.56 3.50 -2.11
N GLU A 51 -16.77 3.04 -0.89
CA GLU A 51 -15.80 3.15 0.20
C GLU A 51 -14.51 2.41 -0.13
N VAL A 52 -14.62 1.18 -0.65
CA VAL A 52 -13.47 0.40 -1.09
C VAL A 52 -12.78 1.07 -2.28
N VAL A 53 -13.56 1.47 -3.28
CA VAL A 53 -13.03 2.10 -4.49
C VAL A 53 -12.30 3.40 -4.17
N ALA A 54 -12.87 4.23 -3.31
CA ALA A 54 -12.24 5.50 -2.90
C ALA A 54 -10.91 5.26 -2.17
N ALA A 55 -10.84 4.25 -1.30
CA ALA A 55 -9.61 3.91 -0.61
C ALA A 55 -8.54 3.41 -1.59
N LEU A 56 -8.93 2.58 -2.56
CA LEU A 56 -8.00 2.10 -3.58
C LEU A 56 -7.49 3.24 -4.46
N ASP A 57 -8.35 4.20 -4.80
CA ASP A 57 -7.93 5.39 -5.54
C ASP A 57 -6.88 6.19 -4.76
N ALA A 58 -7.11 6.40 -3.47
CA ALA A 58 -6.14 7.09 -2.61
C ALA A 58 -4.80 6.34 -2.51
N LEU A 59 -4.82 5.00 -2.56
CA LEU A 59 -3.63 4.17 -2.48
C LEU A 59 -2.89 4.03 -3.81
N THR A 60 -3.44 4.55 -4.91
CA THR A 60 -2.84 4.43 -6.23
C THR A 60 -2.17 5.75 -6.60
N LYS A 61 -0.84 5.73 -6.69
CA LYS A 61 -0.06 6.91 -7.08
C LYS A 61 -0.36 7.26 -8.54
N ARG A 62 -0.60 8.54 -8.81
CA ARG A 62 -0.89 9.02 -10.16
C ARG A 62 0.39 9.30 -10.92
N PRO A 63 0.37 9.17 -12.27
CA PRO A 63 1.53 9.53 -13.08
C PRO A 63 1.96 10.98 -12.82
N GLY A 64 3.25 11.19 -12.58
CA GLY A 64 3.79 12.51 -12.32
C GLY A 64 3.52 13.08 -10.92
N GLU A 65 2.78 12.38 -10.09
CA GLU A 65 2.50 12.83 -8.73
C GLU A 65 3.73 12.67 -7.85
N ALA A 66 4.08 13.73 -7.10
CA ALA A 66 5.15 13.64 -6.11
C ALA A 66 4.75 12.68 -4.98
N TYR A 67 5.73 11.94 -4.45
CA TYR A 67 5.46 10.97 -3.38
C TYR A 67 4.81 11.62 -2.16
N ASP A 68 5.27 12.80 -1.77
CA ASP A 68 4.69 13.53 -0.62
C ASP A 68 3.21 13.89 -0.86
N ALA A 69 2.87 14.31 -2.08
CA ALA A 69 1.49 14.64 -2.44
C ALA A 69 0.61 13.39 -2.40
N PHE A 70 1.13 12.27 -2.88
CA PHE A 70 0.46 10.97 -2.80
C PHE A 70 0.17 10.60 -1.34
N ILE A 71 1.15 10.72 -0.46
CA ILE A 71 1.00 10.40 0.96
C ILE A 71 -0.04 11.31 1.62
N GLU A 72 -0.14 12.60 1.23
CA GLU A 72 -1.19 13.49 1.74
C GLU A 72 -2.59 13.03 1.31
N ARG A 73 -2.74 12.53 0.10
CA ARG A 73 -4.02 11.94 -0.35
C ARG A 73 -4.37 10.68 0.45
N VAL A 74 -3.38 9.84 0.72
CA VAL A 74 -3.55 8.65 1.56
C VAL A 74 -4.00 9.07 2.97
N ALA A 75 -3.35 10.08 3.54
CA ALA A 75 -3.66 10.56 4.89
C ALA A 75 -5.11 11.06 5.04
N ALA A 76 -5.69 11.56 3.95
CA ALA A 76 -7.05 12.09 3.95
C ALA A 76 -8.14 11.00 3.95
N ASN A 77 -7.79 9.74 3.65
CA ASN A 77 -8.74 8.63 3.61
C ASN A 77 -8.41 7.66 4.76
N PRO A 78 -9.30 7.49 5.75
CA PRO A 78 -9.00 6.68 6.93
C PRO A 78 -8.62 5.22 6.62
N ILE A 79 -9.29 4.59 5.65
CA ILE A 79 -9.01 3.21 5.26
C ILE A 79 -7.64 3.14 4.57
N ALA A 80 -7.40 4.00 3.59
CA ALA A 80 -6.12 4.07 2.88
C ALA A 80 -4.97 4.32 3.85
N ARG A 81 -5.17 5.20 4.81
CA ARG A 81 -4.17 5.52 5.83
C ARG A 81 -3.78 4.28 6.64
N ARG A 82 -4.76 3.51 7.14
CA ARG A 82 -4.49 2.29 7.90
C ARG A 82 -3.77 1.24 7.07
N VAL A 83 -4.24 1.01 5.85
CA VAL A 83 -3.63 0.02 4.95
C VAL A 83 -2.21 0.44 4.57
N LYS A 84 -2.00 1.72 4.24
CA LYS A 84 -0.65 2.21 3.87
C LYS A 84 0.33 2.15 5.04
N ARG A 85 -0.13 2.40 6.25
CA ARG A 85 0.72 2.23 7.44
C ARG A 85 1.21 0.79 7.56
N ALA A 86 0.33 -0.18 7.39
CA ALA A 86 0.69 -1.60 7.42
C ALA A 86 1.66 -1.96 6.28
N ASP A 87 1.39 -1.44 5.09
CA ASP A 87 2.23 -1.65 3.91
C ASP A 87 3.65 -1.11 4.14
N LEU A 88 3.77 0.11 4.63
CA LEU A 88 5.07 0.74 4.91
C LEU A 88 5.81 0.00 6.02
N ALA A 89 5.12 -0.41 7.08
CA ALA A 89 5.73 -1.17 8.17
C ALA A 89 6.29 -2.50 7.67
N ASP A 90 5.57 -3.20 6.82
CA ASP A 90 6.05 -4.45 6.21
C ASP A 90 7.27 -4.20 5.32
N ASN A 91 7.25 -3.13 4.53
CA ASN A 91 8.38 -2.77 3.66
C ASN A 91 9.61 -2.26 4.41
N LEU A 92 9.46 -1.83 5.65
CA LEU A 92 10.56 -1.42 6.50
C LEU A 92 11.24 -2.58 7.25
N ASP A 93 10.75 -3.80 7.09
CA ASP A 93 11.35 -4.97 7.74
C ASP A 93 12.64 -5.39 7.02
N LEU A 94 13.77 -4.95 7.55
CA LEU A 94 15.10 -5.22 6.98
C LEU A 94 15.49 -6.69 7.04
N ARG A 95 14.86 -7.50 7.89
CA ARG A 95 15.18 -8.92 8.02
C ARG A 95 14.90 -9.71 6.75
N ARG A 96 14.07 -9.18 5.86
CA ARG A 96 13.74 -9.82 4.59
C ARG A 96 14.74 -9.54 3.49
N LEU A 97 15.68 -8.60 3.71
CA LEU A 97 16.67 -8.20 2.70
C LEU A 97 17.94 -9.03 2.87
N PRO A 98 18.47 -9.63 1.79
CA PRO A 98 19.76 -10.35 1.85
C PRO A 98 20.94 -9.42 2.11
N ALA A 99 20.86 -8.17 1.68
CA ALA A 99 21.83 -7.11 1.94
C ALA A 99 21.15 -5.76 1.81
N VAL A 100 21.63 -4.75 2.53
CA VAL A 100 21.10 -3.38 2.43
C VAL A 100 22.00 -2.56 1.53
N THR A 101 21.45 -2.04 0.43
CA THR A 101 22.16 -1.19 -0.52
C THR A 101 21.88 0.29 -0.27
N GLU A 102 22.62 1.20 -0.95
CA GLU A 102 22.31 2.63 -0.89
C GLU A 102 20.90 2.95 -1.40
N ALA A 103 20.47 2.27 -2.47
CA ALA A 103 19.10 2.42 -2.99
C ALA A 103 18.05 1.99 -1.97
N ASP A 104 18.33 0.91 -1.22
CA ASP A 104 17.46 0.47 -0.13
C ASP A 104 17.40 1.51 0.97
N CYS A 105 18.54 2.10 1.36
CA CYS A 105 18.57 3.13 2.40
C CYS A 105 17.73 4.35 2.02
N ALA A 106 17.83 4.82 0.77
CA ALA A 106 17.05 5.97 0.30
C ALA A 106 15.54 5.65 0.30
N ARG A 107 15.17 4.45 -0.16
CA ARG A 107 13.78 4.00 -0.15
C ARG A 107 13.23 3.89 1.26
N LEU A 108 14.00 3.29 2.17
CA LEU A 108 13.60 3.10 3.56
C LEU A 108 13.46 4.44 4.30
N ALA A 109 14.32 5.41 4.00
CA ALA A 109 14.21 6.76 4.56
C ALA A 109 12.89 7.43 4.12
N ARG A 110 12.53 7.29 2.84
CA ARG A 110 11.28 7.82 2.29
C ARG A 110 10.07 7.14 2.94
N TYR A 111 10.11 5.82 3.10
CA TYR A 111 9.02 5.05 3.73
C TYR A 111 8.88 5.40 5.21
N ARG A 112 9.99 5.60 5.91
CA ARG A 112 9.96 5.99 7.33
C ARG A 112 9.34 7.37 7.51
N ALA A 113 9.69 8.32 6.64
CA ALA A 113 9.09 9.65 6.68
C ALA A 113 7.59 9.61 6.39
N ALA A 114 7.17 8.81 5.40
CA ALA A 114 5.77 8.61 5.09
C ALA A 114 5.02 7.97 6.26
N LEU A 115 5.60 6.95 6.88
CA LEU A 115 4.98 6.27 8.04
C LEU A 115 4.80 7.25 9.20
N ALA A 116 5.79 8.09 9.47
CA ALA A 116 5.69 9.13 10.49
C ALA A 116 4.56 10.11 10.19
N ARG A 117 4.39 10.50 8.92
CA ARG A 117 3.30 11.39 8.50
C ARG A 117 1.94 10.76 8.70
N LEU A 118 1.81 9.46 8.43
CA LEU A 118 0.53 8.73 8.56
C LEU A 118 0.23 8.30 10.00
N GLY A 119 1.26 8.16 10.80
CA GLY A 119 1.13 7.78 12.19
C GLY A 119 0.51 8.84 13.02
#